data_8690ee1401bd8867f71edc6926c6372b
#
_entry.id   8690ee1401bd8867f71edc6926c6372b
#
_cell.length_a   1.000
_cell.length_b   1.000
_cell.length_c   1.000
_cell.angle_alpha   90.00
_cell.angle_beta   90.00
_cell.angle_gamma   90.00
#
_symmetry.space_group_name_H-M   'P 1'
#
loop_
_entity.id
_entity.type
_entity.pdbx_description
1 polymer ?
#
loop_
_entity_poly.entity_id
_entity_poly.type
_entity_poly.pdbx_seq_one_letter_code
_entity_poly.pdbx_strand_id
1 'polypeptide(L)'
;MKTIAIVSGGMDSVTMAYWLKELGHELSFLSFSYGQRHVKELEFARQCANRLGATFNLVDLSPLGKLLSGSALTDNAIAVPEGHYEAENMRLTVVPNRNAIMLAVAFGVAVAEQASMVATAVHAGDHHIYPDCRPEFIAAFDAMQRLAVAGFGDVELEAPFVNYTKADVVTLGASLGVPFAETWSC
;
A
#
# COMPACT_ATOMS: atom_id res chain seq x y z
N MET A 1 2.72 -19.57 2.37
CA MET A 1 3.67 -18.68 1.67
C MET A 1 3.90 -17.47 2.55
N LYS A 2 5.15 -17.01 2.72
CA LYS A 2 5.44 -15.76 3.47
C LYS A 2 5.32 -14.55 2.56
N THR A 3 4.60 -13.52 3.00
CA THR A 3 4.28 -12.33 2.21
C THR A 3 4.55 -11.06 2.99
N ILE A 4 5.27 -10.13 2.38
CA ILE A 4 5.40 -8.75 2.86
C ILE A 4 4.21 -7.96 2.29
N ALA A 5 3.27 -7.60 3.14
CA ALA A 5 2.09 -6.84 2.76
C ALA A 5 2.27 -5.36 3.11
N ILE A 6 2.15 -4.47 2.12
CA ILE A 6 2.13 -3.02 2.38
C ILE A 6 0.75 -2.67 2.92
N VAL A 7 0.67 -2.32 4.22
CA VAL A 7 -0.58 -2.03 4.90
C VAL A 7 -0.53 -0.65 5.52
N SER A 8 -1.36 0.27 5.03
CA SER A 8 -1.47 1.63 5.54
C SER A 8 -2.45 1.76 6.71
N GLY A 9 -3.36 0.80 6.89
CA GLY A 9 -4.50 0.89 7.81
C GLY A 9 -5.78 1.41 7.14
N GLY A 10 -5.69 1.77 5.87
CA GLY A 10 -6.84 2.09 5.02
C GLY A 10 -7.60 0.84 4.60
N MET A 11 -8.86 1.03 4.24
CA MET A 11 -9.81 -0.03 3.91
C MET A 11 -9.26 -1.05 2.88
N ASP A 12 -8.62 -0.57 1.82
CA ASP A 12 -8.13 -1.44 0.73
C ASP A 12 -6.99 -2.34 1.20
N SER A 13 -6.01 -1.77 1.87
CA SER A 13 -4.85 -2.51 2.38
C SER A 13 -5.22 -3.50 3.49
N VAL A 14 -6.20 -3.15 4.32
CA VAL A 14 -6.75 -4.06 5.33
C VAL A 14 -7.53 -5.19 4.67
N THR A 15 -8.36 -4.90 3.65
CA THR A 15 -9.07 -5.93 2.89
C THR A 15 -8.10 -6.90 2.21
N MET A 16 -7.02 -6.39 1.61
CA MET A 16 -5.97 -7.24 1.04
C MET A 16 -5.32 -8.14 2.10
N ALA A 17 -5.04 -7.62 3.29
CA ALA A 17 -4.44 -8.40 4.36
C ALA A 17 -5.36 -9.55 4.82
N TYR A 18 -6.67 -9.30 4.94
CA TYR A 18 -7.66 -10.34 5.25
C TYR A 18 -7.74 -11.38 4.13
N TRP A 19 -7.76 -10.96 2.87
CA TRP A 19 -7.78 -11.84 1.72
C TRP A 19 -6.54 -12.75 1.67
N LEU A 20 -5.34 -12.21 1.85
CA LEU A 20 -4.10 -13.00 1.91
C LEU A 20 -4.11 -13.98 3.08
N LYS A 21 -4.65 -13.57 4.24
CA LYS A 21 -4.77 -14.44 5.41
C LYS A 21 -5.71 -15.61 5.15
N GLU A 22 -6.85 -15.38 4.50
CA GLU A 22 -7.80 -16.43 4.09
C GLU A 22 -7.16 -17.43 3.13
N LEU A 23 -6.25 -16.99 2.26
CA LEU A 23 -5.45 -17.85 1.39
C LEU A 23 -4.33 -18.61 2.13
N GLY A 24 -4.20 -18.44 3.45
CA GLY A 24 -3.22 -19.15 4.28
C GLY A 24 -1.82 -18.56 4.23
N HIS A 25 -1.65 -17.29 3.86
CA HIS A 25 -0.35 -16.63 3.88
C HIS A 25 0.12 -16.33 5.31
N GLU A 26 1.41 -16.48 5.55
CA GLU A 26 2.12 -15.91 6.69
C GLU A 26 2.45 -14.45 6.36
N LEU A 27 1.91 -13.52 7.14
CA LEU A 27 1.96 -12.09 6.82
C LEU A 27 2.99 -11.35 7.68
N SER A 28 3.82 -10.55 7.02
CA SER A 28 4.63 -9.51 7.63
C SER A 28 4.16 -8.16 7.07
N PHE A 29 3.60 -7.31 7.93
CA PHE A 29 3.11 -5.99 7.53
C PHE A 29 4.26 -5.00 7.47
N LEU A 30 4.27 -4.24 6.38
CA LEU A 30 5.17 -3.12 6.19
C LEU A 30 4.33 -1.85 6.02
N SER A 31 4.44 -0.95 6.98
CA SER A 31 3.78 0.36 6.96
C SER A 31 4.80 1.46 6.82
N PHE A 32 4.40 2.59 6.23
CA PHE A 32 5.31 3.69 5.95
C PHE A 32 4.82 4.98 6.60
N SER A 33 5.74 5.68 7.29
CA SER A 33 5.58 7.06 7.70
C SER A 33 6.40 7.93 6.76
N TYR A 34 5.77 8.80 5.99
CA TYR A 34 6.43 9.73 5.06
C TYR A 34 6.10 11.19 5.36
N GLY A 35 5.62 11.46 6.59
CA GLY A 35 5.21 12.79 7.02
C GLY A 35 3.74 13.11 6.68
N GLN A 36 2.92 12.07 6.40
CA GLN A 36 1.49 12.23 6.17
C GLN A 36 0.77 12.81 7.40
N ARG A 37 -0.30 13.59 7.17
CA ARG A 37 -1.07 14.27 8.21
C ARG A 37 -1.79 13.31 9.16
N HIS A 38 -2.17 12.11 8.70
CA HIS A 38 -2.99 11.16 9.44
C HIS A 38 -2.16 9.99 10.00
N VAL A 39 -1.56 10.21 11.18
CA VAL A 39 -0.82 9.17 11.91
C VAL A 39 -1.74 8.06 12.44
N LYS A 40 -3.06 8.34 12.53
CA LYS A 40 -4.06 7.34 12.97
C LYS A 40 -4.10 6.08 12.10
N GLU A 41 -3.81 6.20 10.81
CA GLU A 41 -3.75 5.05 9.90
C GLU A 41 -2.78 3.98 10.40
N LEU A 42 -1.62 4.37 10.91
CA LEU A 42 -0.60 3.45 11.40
C LEU A 42 -1.06 2.66 12.63
N GLU A 43 -1.90 3.27 13.47
CA GLU A 43 -2.49 2.58 14.61
C GLU A 43 -3.47 1.49 14.15
N PHE A 44 -4.32 1.79 13.16
CA PHE A 44 -5.22 0.79 12.58
C PHE A 44 -4.46 -0.34 11.88
N ALA A 45 -3.37 -0.03 11.17
CA ALA A 45 -2.50 -1.05 10.58
C ALA A 45 -1.92 -1.99 11.65
N ARG A 46 -1.45 -1.44 12.78
CA ARG A 46 -0.93 -2.21 13.92
C ARG A 46 -2.01 -3.09 14.55
N GLN A 47 -3.22 -2.56 14.75
CA GLN A 47 -4.35 -3.33 15.29
C GLN A 47 -4.73 -4.48 14.35
N CYS A 48 -4.76 -4.22 13.05
CA CYS A 48 -5.00 -5.25 12.04
C CYS A 48 -3.92 -6.35 12.09
N ALA A 49 -2.63 -5.98 12.20
CA ALA A 49 -1.54 -6.93 12.33
C ALA A 49 -1.71 -7.83 13.55
N ASN A 50 -2.02 -7.25 14.71
CA ASN A 50 -2.28 -8.01 15.94
C ASN A 50 -3.45 -9.00 15.78
N ARG A 51 -4.54 -8.57 15.14
CA ARG A 51 -5.73 -9.41 14.91
C ARG A 51 -5.43 -10.59 13.98
N LEU A 52 -4.65 -10.37 12.94
CA LEU A 52 -4.30 -11.40 11.96
C LEU A 52 -3.08 -12.25 12.38
N GLY A 53 -2.44 -11.94 13.51
CA GLY A 53 -1.22 -12.60 13.95
C GLY A 53 -0.04 -12.35 13.00
N ALA A 54 0.01 -11.17 12.38
CA ALA A 54 1.08 -10.73 11.50
C ALA A 54 2.15 -9.96 12.29
N THR A 55 3.40 -10.00 11.83
CA THR A 55 4.43 -9.06 12.30
C THR A 55 4.12 -7.66 11.77
N PHE A 56 4.56 -6.62 12.49
CA PHE A 56 4.34 -5.22 12.09
C PHE A 56 5.65 -4.46 12.09
N ASN A 57 6.04 -3.97 10.92
CA ASN A 57 7.24 -3.16 10.72
C ASN A 57 6.83 -1.77 10.20
N LEU A 58 7.40 -0.73 10.82
CA LEU A 58 7.22 0.66 10.40
C LEU A 58 8.52 1.20 9.83
N VAL A 59 8.45 1.69 8.59
CA VAL A 59 9.56 2.37 7.92
C VAL A 59 9.34 3.88 7.96
N ASP A 60 10.28 4.61 8.53
CA ASP A 60 10.25 6.07 8.55
C ASP A 60 10.88 6.65 7.28
N LEU A 61 10.06 7.15 6.37
CA LEU A 61 10.43 7.90 5.18
C LEU A 61 10.23 9.42 5.35
N SER A 62 10.01 9.92 6.56
CA SER A 62 9.75 11.35 6.81
C SER A 62 10.88 12.25 6.29
N PRO A 63 12.19 11.87 6.35
CA PRO A 63 13.24 12.65 5.74
C PRO A 63 13.09 12.79 4.22
N LEU A 64 12.65 11.71 3.55
CA LEU A 64 12.38 11.71 2.11
C LEU A 64 11.14 12.56 1.77
N GLY A 65 10.08 12.49 2.60
CA GLY A 65 8.87 13.28 2.43
C GLY A 65 9.14 14.78 2.34
N LYS A 66 10.14 15.28 3.07
CA LYS A 66 10.59 16.68 3.00
C LYS A 66 11.21 17.07 1.66
N LEU A 67 11.83 16.11 0.98
CA LEU A 67 12.42 16.31 -0.36
C LEU A 67 11.37 16.20 -1.47
N LEU A 68 10.28 15.47 -1.22
CA LEU A 68 9.15 15.30 -2.12
C LEU A 68 8.04 16.31 -1.82
N SER A 69 8.42 17.58 -1.57
CA SER A 69 7.49 18.68 -1.31
C SER A 69 6.59 18.99 -2.51
N GLY A 70 5.44 19.61 -2.26
CA GLY A 70 4.47 20.02 -3.30
C GLY A 70 3.21 19.14 -3.35
N SER A 71 3.06 18.17 -2.44
CA SER A 71 1.80 17.43 -2.27
C SER A 71 1.02 17.95 -1.06
N ALA A 72 -0.29 18.13 -1.21
CA ALA A 72 -1.20 18.48 -0.12
C ALA A 72 -1.20 17.44 1.03
N LEU A 73 -0.71 16.22 0.80
CA LEU A 73 -0.61 15.17 1.81
C LEU A 73 0.64 15.29 2.69
N THR A 74 1.68 15.97 2.23
CA THR A 74 2.96 16.10 2.95
C THR A 74 3.31 17.56 3.30
N ASP A 75 2.68 18.54 2.63
CA ASP A 75 2.91 19.96 2.85
C ASP A 75 1.70 20.61 3.52
N ASN A 76 1.88 21.08 4.76
CA ASN A 76 0.82 21.74 5.52
C ASN A 76 0.41 23.12 4.96
N ALA A 77 1.22 23.70 4.08
CA ALA A 77 0.90 24.98 3.41
C ALA A 77 -0.09 24.79 2.25
N ILE A 78 -0.28 23.56 1.76
CA ILE A 78 -1.19 23.24 0.66
C ILE A 78 -2.48 22.67 1.24
N ALA A 79 -3.62 23.31 0.97
CA ALA A 79 -4.92 22.80 1.39
C ALA A 79 -5.24 21.50 0.64
N VAL A 80 -5.77 20.48 1.35
CA VAL A 80 -6.30 19.28 0.71
C VAL A 80 -7.55 19.68 -0.06
N PRO A 81 -7.62 19.44 -1.37
CA PRO A 81 -8.79 19.81 -2.16
C PRO A 81 -10.02 18.99 -1.73
N GLU A 82 -11.15 19.66 -1.63
CA GLU A 82 -12.45 19.01 -1.45
C GLU A 82 -13.10 18.81 -2.82
N GLY A 83 -13.76 17.67 -3.05
CA GLY A 83 -14.50 17.40 -4.27
C GLY A 83 -14.44 15.95 -4.76
N HIS A 84 -14.92 15.74 -5.99
CA HIS A 84 -14.91 14.42 -6.60
C HIS A 84 -13.48 13.94 -6.87
N TYR A 85 -13.24 12.63 -6.64
CA TYR A 85 -11.93 11.96 -6.75
C TYR A 85 -11.29 12.08 -8.15
N GLU A 86 -12.07 12.32 -9.19
CA GLU A 86 -11.62 12.47 -10.58
C GLU A 86 -11.26 13.92 -10.97
N ALA A 87 -11.39 14.87 -10.05
CA ALA A 87 -11.12 16.27 -10.35
C ALA A 87 -9.61 16.52 -10.53
N GLU A 88 -9.27 17.44 -11.46
CA GLU A 88 -7.87 17.77 -11.78
C GLU A 88 -7.09 18.34 -10.57
N ASN A 89 -7.79 18.94 -9.62
CA ASN A 89 -7.24 19.42 -8.37
C ASN A 89 -6.70 18.30 -7.46
N MET A 90 -7.16 17.06 -7.61
CA MET A 90 -6.65 15.90 -6.86
C MET A 90 -5.20 15.56 -7.19
N ARG A 91 -4.66 16.05 -8.30
CA ARG A 91 -3.22 15.94 -8.61
C ARG A 91 -2.32 16.57 -7.54
N LEU A 92 -2.84 17.54 -6.79
CA LEU A 92 -2.12 18.14 -5.66
C LEU A 92 -1.92 17.17 -4.47
N THR A 93 -2.65 16.05 -4.44
CA THR A 93 -2.48 15.00 -3.43
C THR A 93 -1.40 13.97 -3.81
N VAL A 94 -0.90 14.01 -5.03
CA VAL A 94 0.11 13.06 -5.50
C VAL A 94 1.45 13.35 -4.82
N VAL A 95 1.96 12.35 -4.10
CA VAL A 95 3.37 12.32 -3.69
C VAL A 95 4.13 11.59 -4.81
N PRO A 96 4.99 12.30 -5.56
CA PRO A 96 5.61 11.71 -6.75
C PRO A 96 6.36 10.42 -6.44
N ASN A 97 6.13 9.39 -7.27
CA ASN A 97 6.85 8.12 -7.20
C ASN A 97 6.73 7.37 -5.86
N ARG A 98 5.71 7.67 -5.06
CA ARG A 98 5.56 7.12 -3.70
C ARG A 98 5.45 5.61 -3.70
N ASN A 99 4.59 5.04 -4.54
CA ASN A 99 4.38 3.59 -4.58
C ASN A 99 5.64 2.86 -5.06
N ALA A 100 6.36 3.39 -6.04
CA ALA A 100 7.62 2.81 -6.49
C ALA A 100 8.67 2.76 -5.36
N ILE A 101 8.79 3.83 -4.57
CA ILE A 101 9.71 3.89 -3.42
C ILE A 101 9.32 2.84 -2.37
N MET A 102 8.04 2.79 -1.98
CA MET A 102 7.54 1.85 -0.98
C MET A 102 7.71 0.40 -1.43
N LEU A 103 7.42 0.11 -2.69
CA LEU A 103 7.59 -1.22 -3.29
C LEU A 103 9.06 -1.62 -3.34
N ALA A 104 9.98 -0.73 -3.72
CA ALA A 104 11.42 -1.03 -3.74
C ALA A 104 11.94 -1.41 -2.34
N VAL A 105 11.51 -0.69 -1.30
CA VAL A 105 11.84 -1.03 0.09
C VAL A 105 11.25 -2.39 0.47
N ALA A 106 9.99 -2.65 0.09
CA ALA A 106 9.30 -3.90 0.40
C ALA A 106 9.99 -5.12 -0.23
N PHE A 107 10.51 -5.01 -1.46
CA PHE A 107 11.31 -6.07 -2.10
C PHE A 107 12.61 -6.34 -1.36
N GLY A 108 13.31 -5.28 -0.90
CA GLY A 108 14.50 -5.45 -0.07
C GLY A 108 14.22 -6.18 1.25
N VAL A 109 13.11 -5.84 1.90
CA VAL A 109 12.63 -6.51 3.11
C VAL A 109 12.24 -7.96 2.81
N ALA A 110 11.55 -8.22 1.68
CA ALA A 110 11.15 -9.56 1.28
C ALA A 110 12.36 -10.49 1.11
N VAL A 111 13.42 -10.03 0.45
CA VAL A 111 14.67 -10.80 0.34
C VAL A 111 15.28 -11.06 1.70
N ALA A 112 15.38 -10.04 2.56
CA ALA A 112 15.97 -10.16 3.89
C ALA A 112 15.19 -11.11 4.80
N GLU A 113 13.86 -11.13 4.68
CA GLU A 113 12.96 -11.99 5.46
C GLU A 113 12.68 -13.35 4.78
N GLN A 114 13.28 -13.63 3.64
CA GLN A 114 13.02 -14.84 2.84
C GLN A 114 11.55 -15.02 2.50
N ALA A 115 10.85 -13.91 2.25
CA ALA A 115 9.48 -13.91 1.74
C ALA A 115 9.49 -14.09 0.22
N SER A 116 8.47 -14.75 -0.31
CA SER A 116 8.34 -15.01 -1.75
C SER A 116 7.36 -14.06 -2.46
N MET A 117 6.75 -13.13 -1.72
CA MET A 117 5.76 -12.21 -2.27
C MET A 117 5.82 -10.85 -1.56
N VAL A 118 5.67 -9.80 -2.36
CA VAL A 118 5.30 -8.45 -1.91
C VAL A 118 3.88 -8.19 -2.38
N ALA A 119 3.00 -7.66 -1.51
CA ALA A 119 1.62 -7.37 -1.87
C ALA A 119 1.26 -5.90 -1.64
N THR A 120 0.51 -5.31 -2.59
CA THR A 120 0.00 -3.94 -2.53
C THR A 120 -1.47 -3.87 -2.94
N ALA A 121 -2.24 -2.95 -2.35
CA ALA A 121 -3.69 -2.86 -2.51
C ALA A 121 -4.13 -1.74 -3.46
N VAL A 122 -3.36 -1.46 -4.51
CA VAL A 122 -3.77 -0.52 -5.57
C VAL A 122 -5.00 -1.05 -6.30
N HIS A 123 -5.92 -0.17 -6.69
CA HIS A 123 -7.16 -0.56 -7.35
C HIS A 123 -7.50 0.35 -8.56
N ALA A 124 -8.49 -0.06 -9.38
CA ALA A 124 -8.81 0.63 -10.63
C ALA A 124 -9.17 2.12 -10.46
N GLY A 125 -9.79 2.50 -9.33
CA GLY A 125 -10.11 3.89 -9.03
C GLY A 125 -8.90 4.82 -8.92
N ASP A 126 -7.72 4.27 -8.63
CA ASP A 126 -6.48 5.04 -8.49
C ASP A 126 -5.83 5.39 -9.84
N HIS A 127 -6.15 4.68 -10.91
CA HIS A 127 -5.44 4.74 -12.20
C HIS A 127 -5.47 6.12 -12.86
N HIS A 128 -6.52 6.90 -12.64
CA HIS A 128 -6.68 8.22 -13.25
C HIS A 128 -5.72 9.25 -12.64
N ILE A 129 -5.44 9.12 -11.34
CA ILE A 129 -4.68 10.10 -10.58
C ILE A 129 -3.23 9.66 -10.39
N TYR A 130 -3.02 8.36 -10.09
CA TYR A 130 -1.72 7.82 -9.70
C TYR A 130 -1.17 6.88 -10.79
N PRO A 131 -0.21 7.34 -11.62
CA PRO A 131 0.40 6.49 -12.65
C PRO A 131 1.04 5.22 -12.09
N ASP A 132 1.58 5.30 -10.85
CA ASP A 132 2.22 4.19 -10.14
C ASP A 132 1.23 3.24 -9.43
N CYS A 133 -0.07 3.31 -9.82
CA CYS A 133 -1.10 2.34 -9.44
C CYS A 133 -1.63 1.53 -10.65
N ARG A 134 -1.19 1.84 -11.86
CA ARG A 134 -1.71 1.25 -13.09
C ARG A 134 -1.18 -0.17 -13.33
N PRO A 135 -1.95 -1.04 -14.00
CA PRO A 135 -1.53 -2.42 -14.29
C PRO A 135 -0.19 -2.52 -15.01
N GLU A 136 0.05 -1.64 -15.98
CA GLU A 136 1.32 -1.61 -16.74
C GLU A 136 2.51 -1.21 -15.87
N PHE A 137 2.31 -0.30 -14.89
CA PHE A 137 3.35 0.02 -13.91
C PHE A 137 3.65 -1.19 -13.02
N ILE A 138 2.62 -1.84 -12.47
CA ILE A 138 2.78 -3.02 -11.59
C ILE A 138 3.55 -4.13 -12.32
N ALA A 139 3.17 -4.44 -13.56
CA ALA A 139 3.86 -5.47 -14.36
C ALA A 139 5.33 -5.11 -14.66
N ALA A 140 5.60 -3.85 -15.03
CA ALA A 140 6.95 -3.39 -15.32
C ALA A 140 7.82 -3.37 -14.04
N PHE A 141 7.23 -2.97 -12.91
CA PHE A 141 7.90 -2.92 -11.63
C PHE A 141 8.27 -4.33 -11.14
N ASP A 142 7.35 -5.30 -11.22
CA ASP A 142 7.63 -6.70 -10.90
C ASP A 142 8.78 -7.23 -11.74
N ALA A 143 8.72 -7.07 -13.05
CA ALA A 143 9.77 -7.52 -13.96
C ALA A 143 11.14 -6.92 -13.61
N MET A 144 11.20 -5.62 -13.34
CA MET A 144 12.42 -4.91 -12.95
C MET A 144 12.96 -5.42 -11.61
N GLN A 145 12.09 -5.60 -10.61
CA GLN A 145 12.51 -6.06 -9.28
C GLN A 145 13.00 -7.51 -9.29
N ARG A 146 12.38 -8.40 -10.04
CA ARG A 146 12.88 -9.78 -10.22
C ARG A 146 14.31 -9.78 -10.76
N LEU A 147 14.64 -8.89 -11.69
CA LEU A 147 16.02 -8.74 -12.17
C LEU A 147 16.94 -8.18 -11.08
N ALA A 148 16.47 -7.21 -10.31
CA ALA A 148 17.28 -6.57 -9.26
C ALA A 148 17.63 -7.51 -8.10
N VAL A 149 16.75 -8.48 -7.78
CA VAL A 149 16.97 -9.45 -6.69
C VAL A 149 17.42 -10.82 -7.19
N ALA A 150 17.69 -10.98 -8.48
CA ALA A 150 18.09 -12.26 -9.07
C ALA A 150 19.31 -12.85 -8.36
N GLY A 151 19.18 -14.11 -7.91
CA GLY A 151 20.21 -14.81 -7.15
C GLY A 151 20.18 -14.59 -5.64
N PHE A 152 19.34 -13.66 -5.13
CA PHE A 152 19.13 -13.43 -3.70
C PHE A 152 17.78 -13.93 -3.21
N GLY A 153 16.78 -13.97 -4.09
CA GLY A 153 15.43 -14.45 -3.79
C GLY A 153 14.59 -14.55 -5.05
N ASP A 154 13.49 -15.29 -4.96
CA ASP A 154 12.44 -15.33 -5.97
C ASP A 154 11.20 -14.67 -5.34
N VAL A 155 11.04 -13.39 -5.61
CA VAL A 155 9.99 -12.54 -5.02
C VAL A 155 9.08 -12.02 -6.12
N GLU A 156 7.78 -12.20 -5.94
CA GLU A 156 6.73 -11.73 -6.85
C GLU A 156 6.00 -10.52 -6.29
N LEU A 157 5.54 -9.61 -7.17
CA LEU A 157 4.63 -8.54 -6.81
C LEU A 157 3.19 -8.96 -7.07
N GLU A 158 2.36 -8.93 -6.01
CA GLU A 158 0.93 -9.17 -6.09
C GLU A 158 0.16 -7.87 -5.88
N ALA A 159 -0.73 -7.55 -6.80
CA ALA A 159 -1.67 -6.43 -6.70
C ALA A 159 -3.09 -6.94 -6.98
N PRO A 160 -3.74 -7.64 -6.01
CA PRO A 160 -4.95 -8.41 -6.26
C PRO A 160 -6.13 -7.54 -6.69
N PHE A 161 -6.12 -6.27 -6.36
CA PHE A 161 -7.22 -5.35 -6.62
C PHE A 161 -6.97 -4.41 -7.81
N VAL A 162 -5.87 -4.60 -8.54
CA VAL A 162 -5.47 -3.67 -9.60
C VAL A 162 -6.57 -3.41 -10.64
N ASN A 163 -7.44 -4.39 -10.90
CA ASN A 163 -8.59 -4.27 -11.80
C ASN A 163 -9.94 -4.16 -11.06
N TYR A 164 -9.95 -4.08 -9.73
CA TYR A 164 -11.18 -3.99 -8.93
C TYR A 164 -11.63 -2.54 -8.80
N THR A 165 -12.94 -2.35 -8.80
CA THR A 165 -13.52 -1.08 -8.36
C THR A 165 -13.50 -1.00 -6.83
N LYS A 166 -13.68 0.20 -6.30
CA LYS A 166 -13.84 0.39 -4.85
C LYS A 166 -14.99 -0.42 -4.26
N ALA A 167 -16.10 -0.55 -5.01
CA ALA A 167 -17.25 -1.34 -4.62
C ALA A 167 -16.92 -2.85 -4.53
N ASP A 168 -16.10 -3.35 -5.45
CA ASP A 168 -15.65 -4.75 -5.43
C ASP A 168 -14.79 -5.02 -4.19
N VAL A 169 -13.87 -4.11 -3.85
CA VAL A 169 -13.04 -4.22 -2.65
C VAL A 169 -13.88 -4.22 -1.38
N VAL A 170 -14.89 -3.33 -1.29
CA VAL A 170 -15.82 -3.30 -0.15
C VAL A 170 -16.62 -4.59 -0.04
N THR A 171 -17.14 -5.09 -1.16
CA THR A 171 -17.91 -6.32 -1.20
C THR A 171 -17.07 -7.52 -0.74
N LEU A 172 -15.86 -7.64 -1.25
CA LEU A 172 -14.91 -8.67 -0.83
C LEU A 172 -14.60 -8.54 0.66
N GLY A 173 -14.26 -7.35 1.13
CA GLY A 173 -13.93 -7.12 2.54
C GLY A 173 -15.09 -7.47 3.48
N ALA A 174 -16.33 -7.15 3.10
CA ALA A 174 -17.52 -7.55 3.84
C ALA A 174 -17.66 -9.08 3.93
N SER A 175 -17.41 -9.79 2.84
CA SER A 175 -17.46 -11.27 2.81
C SER A 175 -16.38 -11.92 3.67
N LEU A 176 -15.23 -11.25 3.84
CA LEU A 176 -14.10 -11.68 4.67
C LEU A 176 -14.23 -11.25 6.14
N GLY A 177 -15.29 -10.53 6.52
CA GLY A 177 -15.49 -10.03 7.87
C GLY A 177 -14.53 -8.91 8.28
N VAL A 178 -14.06 -8.09 7.32
CA VAL A 178 -13.20 -6.93 7.60
C VAL A 178 -13.94 -5.93 8.51
N PRO A 179 -13.37 -5.54 9.64
CA PRO A 179 -13.98 -4.58 10.55
C PRO A 179 -13.77 -3.16 10.00
N PHE A 180 -14.55 -2.72 9.03
CA PHE A 180 -14.38 -1.42 8.37
C PHE A 180 -14.41 -0.22 9.33
N ALA A 181 -15.11 -0.33 10.47
CA ALA A 181 -15.10 0.70 11.50
C ALA A 181 -13.71 0.88 12.17
N GLU A 182 -12.82 -0.09 12.00
CA GLU A 182 -11.43 -0.10 12.47
C GLU A 182 -10.45 0.10 11.31
N THR A 183 -10.86 0.78 10.26
CA THR A 183 -10.03 1.23 9.16
C THR A 183 -10.12 2.75 9.05
N TRP A 184 -9.09 3.38 8.52
CA TRP A 184 -9.09 4.81 8.30
C TRP A 184 -8.80 5.10 6.83
N SER A 185 -9.74 5.73 6.14
CA SER A 185 -9.54 6.26 4.79
C SER A 185 -9.66 7.78 4.84
N CYS A 186 -8.71 8.47 4.23
CA CYS A 186 -8.78 9.91 4.03
C CYS A 186 -9.88 10.28 3.03
#